data_bbda59ecc897b443883c76277a5d5beb
#
_entry.id   bbda59ecc897b443883c76277a5d5beb
#
_cell.length_a   1.000
_cell.length_b   1.000
_cell.length_c   1.000
_cell.angle_alpha   90.00
_cell.angle_beta   90.00
_cell.angle_gamma   90.00
#
_symmetry.space_group_name_H-M   'P 1'
#
loop_
_entity.id
_entity.type
_entity.pdbx_description
1 polymer ?
#
loop_
_entity_poly.entity_id
_entity_poly.type
_entity_poly.pdbx_seq_one_letter_code
_entity_poly.pdbx_strand_id
1 'polypeptide(L)'
;GWPVGIMQHGITTDKESMLALTAQLSIQGFATAAIDHPRHGERGVDVDADGTDDFNATTGSVLSYMNLNSLLVARDSLRQSSADLLGLRLGLNFINDETINAQDVTYVGHSLGSIVAPAFIAQANTPLADTVDPLFKVNTVALASGGGGIASFLLESA
;
A
#
# COMPACT_ATOMS: atom_id res chain seq x y z
N GLY A 1 14.48 18.05 -6.90
CA GLY A 1 14.44 17.10 -5.78
C GLY A 1 14.33 15.67 -6.30
N TRP A 2 14.53 14.69 -5.46
CA TRP A 2 14.41 13.28 -5.79
C TRP A 2 12.94 12.88 -5.96
N PRO A 3 12.56 12.18 -7.04
CA PRO A 3 11.23 11.62 -7.16
C PRO A 3 10.95 10.62 -6.03
N VAL A 4 9.69 10.42 -5.71
CA VAL A 4 9.29 9.54 -4.61
C VAL A 4 8.73 8.22 -5.13
N GLY A 5 9.28 7.10 -4.64
CA GLY A 5 8.72 5.77 -4.80
C GLY A 5 7.82 5.41 -3.62
N ILE A 6 6.50 5.35 -3.81
CA ILE A 6 5.59 4.71 -2.84
C ILE A 6 5.67 3.22 -3.06
N MET A 7 6.11 2.48 -2.04
CA MET A 7 6.27 1.02 -2.12
C MET A 7 5.27 0.33 -1.20
N GLN A 8 4.57 -0.66 -1.75
CA GLN A 8 3.57 -1.41 -1.02
C GLN A 8 3.86 -2.91 -1.03
N HIS A 9 3.95 -3.46 0.15
CA HIS A 9 4.30 -4.87 0.40
C HIS A 9 3.17 -5.86 0.06
N GLY A 10 3.51 -7.14 0.08
CA GLY A 10 2.58 -8.25 -0.12
C GLY A 10 1.85 -8.67 1.15
N ILE A 11 0.90 -9.62 1.00
CA ILE A 11 0.22 -10.22 2.13
C ILE A 11 1.20 -11.00 3.00
N THR A 12 0.97 -11.04 4.31
CA THR A 12 1.81 -11.69 5.33
C THR A 12 3.21 -11.08 5.53
N THR A 13 3.54 -10.01 4.83
CA THR A 13 4.77 -9.24 5.03
C THR A 13 4.44 -7.87 5.65
N ASP A 14 5.43 -7.00 5.73
CA ASP A 14 5.35 -5.66 6.32
C ASP A 14 6.09 -4.63 5.45
N LYS A 15 6.02 -3.34 5.82
CA LYS A 15 6.71 -2.26 5.12
C LYS A 15 8.23 -2.45 5.11
N GLU A 16 8.80 -3.07 6.14
CA GLU A 16 10.23 -3.35 6.26
C GLU A 16 10.73 -4.31 5.18
N SER A 17 9.86 -5.19 4.68
CA SER A 17 10.19 -6.08 3.55
C SER A 17 10.55 -5.33 2.27
N MET A 18 10.11 -4.06 2.14
CA MET A 18 10.42 -3.20 1.00
C MET A 18 11.81 -2.57 1.06
N LEU A 19 12.52 -2.66 2.20
CA LEU A 19 13.87 -2.11 2.35
C LEU A 19 14.87 -2.69 1.35
N ALA A 20 14.69 -3.95 0.95
CA ALA A 20 15.54 -4.56 -0.09
C ALA A 20 15.46 -3.80 -1.43
N LEU A 21 14.27 -3.28 -1.77
CA LEU A 21 14.05 -2.51 -2.98
C LEU A 21 14.45 -1.03 -2.80
N THR A 22 14.29 -0.50 -1.58
CA THR A 22 14.69 0.87 -1.23
C THR A 22 16.13 1.17 -1.64
N ALA A 23 17.06 0.28 -1.30
CA ALA A 23 18.47 0.45 -1.62
C ALA A 23 18.72 0.59 -3.14
N GLN A 24 18.02 -0.22 -3.94
CA GLN A 24 18.13 -0.17 -5.40
C GLN A 24 17.55 1.12 -5.99
N LEU A 25 16.38 1.55 -5.49
CA LEU A 25 15.74 2.78 -5.94
C LEU A 25 16.54 4.01 -5.51
N SER A 26 17.12 4.01 -4.30
CA SER A 26 17.96 5.11 -3.83
C SER A 26 19.22 5.30 -4.69
N ILE A 27 19.84 4.21 -5.17
CA ILE A 27 20.96 4.29 -6.13
C ILE A 27 20.51 4.94 -7.45
N GLN A 28 19.24 4.79 -7.82
CA GLN A 28 18.64 5.40 -9.01
C GLN A 28 18.14 6.85 -8.75
N GLY A 29 18.36 7.39 -7.56
CA GLY A 29 17.98 8.75 -7.20
C GLY A 29 16.52 8.91 -6.75
N PHE A 30 15.90 7.88 -6.21
CA PHE A 30 14.56 7.96 -5.61
C PHE A 30 14.65 8.09 -4.09
N ALA A 31 13.79 8.95 -3.52
CA ALA A 31 13.34 8.81 -2.14
C ALA A 31 12.24 7.73 -2.09
N THR A 32 12.12 7.00 -0.99
CA THR A 32 11.12 5.93 -0.88
C THR A 32 10.26 6.10 0.35
N ALA A 33 8.97 5.75 0.23
CA ALA A 33 8.01 5.71 1.32
C ALA A 33 7.23 4.40 1.28
N ALA A 34 6.96 3.80 2.44
CA ALA A 34 6.16 2.60 2.57
C ALA A 34 5.30 2.66 3.83
N ILE A 35 4.13 2.04 3.79
CA ILE A 35 3.26 1.86 4.95
C ILE A 35 2.81 0.41 5.05
N ASP A 36 2.46 -0.03 6.26
CA ASP A 36 1.82 -1.32 6.45
C ASP A 36 0.38 -1.29 5.94
N HIS A 37 -0.06 -2.38 5.30
CA HIS A 37 -1.48 -2.62 5.10
C HIS A 37 -2.22 -2.71 6.45
N PRO A 38 -3.54 -2.46 6.51
CA PRO A 38 -4.32 -2.74 7.72
C PRO A 38 -4.02 -4.14 8.26
N ARG A 39 -3.86 -4.26 9.57
CA ARG A 39 -3.58 -5.52 10.24
C ARG A 39 -2.32 -6.26 9.75
N HIS A 40 -1.31 -5.51 9.33
CA HIS A 40 0.03 -6.01 9.03
C HIS A 40 1.07 -5.21 9.82
N GLY A 41 2.23 -5.81 10.08
CA GLY A 41 3.36 -5.17 10.73
C GLY A 41 2.94 -4.49 12.04
N GLU A 42 3.25 -3.20 12.18
CA GLU A 42 2.91 -2.39 13.36
C GLU A 42 1.42 -1.98 13.44
N ARG A 43 0.61 -2.37 12.44
CA ARG A 43 -0.84 -2.10 12.41
C ARG A 43 -1.67 -3.31 12.85
N GLY A 44 -1.07 -4.23 13.57
CA GLY A 44 -1.79 -5.27 14.30
C GLY A 44 -2.80 -4.68 15.29
N VAL A 45 -3.76 -5.46 15.70
CA VAL A 45 -4.80 -5.05 16.64
C VAL A 45 -4.78 -5.98 17.84
N ASP A 46 -4.45 -5.44 18.99
CA ASP A 46 -4.54 -6.04 20.31
C ASP A 46 -5.87 -5.58 20.93
N VAL A 47 -6.84 -6.47 21.06
CA VAL A 47 -8.20 -6.15 21.51
C VAL A 47 -8.32 -6.13 23.03
N ASP A 48 -7.58 -7.00 23.71
CA ASP A 48 -7.65 -7.14 25.16
C ASP A 48 -6.50 -6.43 25.91
N ALA A 49 -5.61 -5.79 25.17
CA ALA A 49 -4.48 -5.01 25.67
C ALA A 49 -3.49 -5.86 26.50
N ASP A 50 -3.29 -7.12 26.10
CA ASP A 50 -2.31 -8.01 26.74
C ASP A 50 -0.88 -7.83 26.19
N GLY A 51 -0.71 -7.02 25.16
CA GLY A 51 0.57 -6.75 24.49
C GLY A 51 0.85 -7.69 23.32
N THR A 52 -0.14 -8.51 22.93
CA THR A 52 -0.07 -9.42 21.78
C THR A 52 -1.17 -9.09 20.78
N ASP A 53 -0.85 -9.02 19.50
CA ASP A 53 -1.85 -8.75 18.47
C ASP A 53 -2.80 -9.95 18.29
N ASP A 54 -4.11 -9.74 18.52
CA ASP A 54 -5.17 -10.68 18.16
C ASP A 54 -5.38 -10.80 16.66
N PHE A 55 -5.17 -9.70 15.97
CA PHE A 55 -5.34 -9.62 14.52
C PHE A 55 -4.12 -9.01 13.87
N ASN A 56 -3.23 -9.85 13.35
CA ASN A 56 -2.08 -9.43 12.56
C ASN A 56 -1.81 -10.48 11.47
N ALA A 57 -1.80 -10.05 10.21
CA ALA A 57 -1.59 -10.93 9.07
C ALA A 57 -0.10 -11.26 8.84
N THR A 58 0.82 -10.47 9.42
CA THR A 58 2.26 -10.69 9.32
C THR A 58 2.72 -11.74 10.34
N THR A 59 2.29 -11.61 11.60
CA THR A 59 2.76 -12.46 12.71
C THR A 59 1.77 -13.58 13.08
N GLY A 60 0.53 -13.47 12.61
CA GLY A 60 -0.56 -14.39 12.94
C GLY A 60 -1.23 -14.99 11.69
N SER A 61 -2.51 -14.73 11.53
CA SER A 61 -3.32 -15.34 10.46
C SER A 61 -3.61 -14.38 9.31
N VAL A 62 -3.38 -14.83 8.08
CA VAL A 62 -3.80 -14.12 6.86
C VAL A 62 -5.29 -13.76 6.86
N LEU A 63 -6.12 -14.52 7.57
CA LEU A 63 -7.55 -14.25 7.71
C LEU A 63 -7.83 -12.96 8.50
N SER A 64 -6.85 -12.42 9.21
CA SER A 64 -6.97 -11.09 9.84
C SER A 64 -7.21 -10.00 8.81
N TYR A 65 -6.65 -10.14 7.62
CA TYR A 65 -6.84 -9.20 6.50
C TYR A 65 -7.79 -9.77 5.43
N MET A 66 -7.48 -10.94 4.88
CA MET A 66 -8.24 -11.62 3.81
C MET A 66 -9.16 -12.66 4.42
N ASN A 67 -10.22 -12.22 5.08
CA ASN A 67 -11.16 -13.11 5.76
C ASN A 67 -12.15 -13.72 4.76
N LEU A 68 -11.90 -14.97 4.35
CA LEU A 68 -12.77 -15.70 3.42
C LEU A 68 -14.10 -16.15 4.07
N ASN A 69 -14.15 -16.19 5.41
CA ASN A 69 -15.41 -16.47 6.13
C ASN A 69 -16.31 -15.21 6.23
N SER A 70 -15.75 -14.03 5.96
CA SER A 70 -16.46 -12.76 5.95
C SER A 70 -15.95 -11.88 4.80
N LEU A 71 -16.55 -12.03 3.63
CA LEU A 71 -16.15 -11.27 2.43
C LEU A 71 -16.27 -9.75 2.61
N LEU A 72 -17.12 -9.30 3.55
CA LEU A 72 -17.19 -7.88 3.91
C LEU A 72 -15.89 -7.39 4.55
N VAL A 73 -15.28 -8.18 5.44
CA VAL A 73 -14.01 -7.84 6.06
C VAL A 73 -12.90 -7.79 5.01
N ALA A 74 -12.81 -8.79 4.13
CA ALA A 74 -11.83 -8.80 3.05
C ALA A 74 -11.98 -7.59 2.12
N ARG A 75 -13.24 -7.28 1.69
CA ARG A 75 -13.53 -6.11 0.87
C ARG A 75 -13.10 -4.81 1.55
N ASP A 76 -13.45 -4.65 2.81
CA ASP A 76 -13.19 -3.39 3.53
C ASP A 76 -11.71 -3.23 3.88
N SER A 77 -10.98 -4.34 4.10
CA SER A 77 -9.52 -4.32 4.21
C SER A 77 -8.85 -3.82 2.93
N LEU A 78 -9.29 -4.27 1.76
CA LEU A 78 -8.78 -3.80 0.46
C LEU A 78 -9.09 -2.31 0.23
N ARG A 79 -10.30 -1.87 0.59
CA ARG A 79 -10.71 -0.47 0.49
C ARG A 79 -9.92 0.42 1.43
N GLN A 80 -9.67 -0.03 2.66
CA GLN A 80 -8.87 0.70 3.62
C GLN A 80 -7.42 0.84 3.14
N SER A 81 -6.84 -0.22 2.58
CA SER A 81 -5.50 -0.14 1.98
C SER A 81 -5.42 0.93 0.88
N SER A 82 -6.45 1.03 0.01
CA SER A 82 -6.49 2.09 -1.01
C SER A 82 -6.63 3.49 -0.39
N ALA A 83 -7.46 3.63 0.64
CA ALA A 83 -7.65 4.91 1.34
C ALA A 83 -6.37 5.36 2.06
N ASP A 84 -5.66 4.43 2.69
CA ASP A 84 -4.39 4.70 3.37
C ASP A 84 -3.29 5.14 2.38
N LEU A 85 -3.25 4.53 1.20
CA LEU A 85 -2.34 4.93 0.13
C LEU A 85 -2.66 6.33 -0.41
N LEU A 86 -3.95 6.70 -0.51
CA LEU A 86 -4.35 8.07 -0.84
C LEU A 86 -3.91 9.04 0.26
N GLY A 87 -4.07 8.66 1.53
CA GLY A 87 -3.59 9.44 2.67
C GLY A 87 -2.07 9.62 2.65
N LEU A 88 -1.31 8.56 2.39
CA LEU A 88 0.15 8.63 2.23
C LEU A 88 0.52 9.55 1.07
N ARG A 89 -0.11 9.38 -0.11
CA ARG A 89 0.15 10.22 -1.28
C ARG A 89 -0.11 11.70 -0.99
N LEU A 90 -1.22 12.01 -0.33
CA LEU A 90 -1.52 13.37 0.10
C LEU A 90 -0.46 13.88 1.10
N GLY A 91 -0.09 13.05 2.07
CA GLY A 91 0.89 13.39 3.12
C GLY A 91 2.27 13.76 2.56
N LEU A 92 2.68 13.17 1.45
CA LEU A 92 3.97 13.50 0.80
C LEU A 92 4.08 14.99 0.42
N ASN A 93 2.96 15.68 0.13
CA ASN A 93 2.99 17.10 -0.20
C ASN A 93 3.31 18.02 1.00
N PHE A 94 3.25 17.48 2.22
CA PHE A 94 3.53 18.22 3.45
C PHE A 94 4.92 17.93 4.02
N ILE A 95 5.72 17.13 3.32
CA ILE A 95 7.14 16.94 3.66
C ILE A 95 7.87 18.25 3.35
N ASN A 96 8.41 18.87 4.39
CA ASN A 96 9.17 20.10 4.24
C ASN A 96 10.67 19.79 4.04
N ASP A 97 10.99 19.19 2.89
CA ASP A 97 12.36 18.86 2.49
C ASP A 97 12.52 19.14 0.99
N GLU A 98 13.30 20.18 0.67
CA GLU A 98 13.55 20.61 -0.71
C GLU A 98 14.32 19.59 -1.55
N THR A 99 14.90 18.57 -0.92
CA THR A 99 15.59 17.48 -1.64
C THR A 99 14.62 16.47 -2.22
N ILE A 100 13.34 16.49 -1.78
CA ILE A 100 12.29 15.57 -2.23
C ILE A 100 11.35 16.27 -3.22
N ASN A 101 11.06 15.61 -4.33
CA ASN A 101 10.05 16.07 -5.29
C ASN A 101 8.76 15.25 -5.16
N ALA A 102 7.87 15.70 -4.29
CA ALA A 102 6.56 15.08 -4.07
C ALA A 102 5.57 15.23 -5.25
N GLN A 103 5.95 15.93 -6.33
CA GLN A 103 5.14 16.02 -7.55
C GLN A 103 5.50 14.95 -8.59
N ASP A 104 6.62 14.25 -8.39
CA ASP A 104 7.02 13.13 -9.24
C ASP A 104 6.98 11.83 -8.41
N VAL A 105 5.85 11.14 -8.50
CA VAL A 105 5.55 9.97 -7.67
C VAL A 105 5.38 8.73 -8.54
N THR A 106 6.16 7.71 -8.21
CA THR A 106 6.05 6.35 -8.75
C THR A 106 5.47 5.42 -7.67
N TYR A 107 4.53 4.58 -8.05
CA TYR A 107 4.03 3.52 -7.19
C TYR A 107 4.65 2.18 -7.56
N VAL A 108 5.10 1.42 -6.58
CA VAL A 108 5.65 0.07 -6.75
C VAL A 108 4.89 -0.88 -5.83
N GLY A 109 4.08 -1.75 -6.41
CA GLY A 109 3.31 -2.76 -5.67
C GLY A 109 3.86 -4.17 -5.85
N HIS A 110 3.93 -4.92 -4.77
CA HIS A 110 4.25 -6.35 -4.79
C HIS A 110 3.08 -7.18 -4.27
N SER A 111 2.69 -8.22 -5.00
CA SER A 111 1.62 -9.16 -4.60
C SER A 111 0.34 -8.42 -4.20
N LEU A 112 -0.08 -8.45 -2.93
CA LEU A 112 -1.23 -7.69 -2.42
C LEU A 112 -1.16 -6.20 -2.76
N GLY A 113 0.02 -5.57 -2.68
CA GLY A 113 0.24 -4.19 -3.10
C GLY A 113 -0.12 -3.97 -4.56
N SER A 114 0.15 -4.95 -5.44
CA SER A 114 -0.26 -4.91 -6.86
C SER A 114 -1.76 -5.11 -7.04
N ILE A 115 -2.41 -5.88 -6.18
CA ILE A 115 -3.86 -6.12 -6.21
C ILE A 115 -4.65 -4.87 -5.77
N VAL A 116 -4.14 -4.13 -4.79
CA VAL A 116 -4.73 -2.88 -4.29
C VAL A 116 -4.52 -1.71 -5.27
N ALA A 117 -3.42 -1.73 -6.01
CA ALA A 117 -2.99 -0.65 -6.90
C ALA A 117 -4.08 -0.13 -7.86
N PRO A 118 -4.83 -0.97 -8.60
CA PRO A 118 -5.81 -0.45 -9.57
C PRO A 118 -6.85 0.49 -8.94
N ALA A 119 -7.36 0.16 -7.74
CA ALA A 119 -8.32 0.99 -7.04
C ALA A 119 -7.69 2.30 -6.56
N PHE A 120 -6.50 2.22 -5.96
CA PHE A 120 -5.74 3.40 -5.52
C PHE A 120 -5.39 4.32 -6.69
N ILE A 121 -4.79 3.79 -7.77
CA ILE A 121 -4.33 4.57 -8.91
C ILE A 121 -5.49 5.22 -9.66
N ALA A 122 -6.61 4.49 -9.83
CA ALA A 122 -7.81 5.05 -10.46
C ALA A 122 -8.33 6.25 -9.67
N GLN A 123 -8.41 6.14 -8.34
CA GLN A 123 -8.86 7.23 -7.48
C GLN A 123 -7.86 8.40 -7.47
N ALA A 124 -6.57 8.10 -7.34
CA ALA A 124 -5.50 9.11 -7.29
C ALA A 124 -5.40 9.95 -8.58
N ASN A 125 -5.77 9.37 -9.73
CA ASN A 125 -5.68 10.04 -11.04
C ASN A 125 -7.05 10.42 -11.62
N THR A 126 -8.15 10.26 -10.88
CA THR A 126 -9.47 10.74 -11.31
C THR A 126 -9.53 12.26 -11.22
N PRO A 127 -9.80 12.98 -12.30
CA PRO A 127 -9.90 14.44 -12.26
C PRO A 127 -11.02 14.91 -11.33
N LEU A 128 -10.69 15.80 -10.42
CA LEU A 128 -11.61 16.43 -9.47
C LEU A 128 -11.61 17.96 -9.62
N ALA A 129 -10.43 18.57 -9.49
CA ALA A 129 -10.22 20.00 -9.64
C ALA A 129 -8.73 20.29 -9.83
N ASP A 130 -8.40 21.31 -10.62
CA ASP A 130 -7.01 21.68 -10.97
C ASP A 130 -6.12 21.92 -9.74
N THR A 131 -6.70 22.35 -8.61
CA THR A 131 -5.97 22.59 -7.36
C THR A 131 -5.80 21.34 -6.51
N VAL A 132 -6.58 20.28 -6.75
CA VAL A 132 -6.61 19.03 -5.96
C VAL A 132 -5.84 17.92 -6.67
N ASP A 133 -6.00 17.81 -7.99
CA ASP A 133 -5.45 16.73 -8.79
C ASP A 133 -3.94 16.53 -8.59
N PRO A 134 -3.09 17.58 -8.55
CA PRO A 134 -1.66 17.41 -8.32
C PRO A 134 -1.30 16.80 -6.96
N LEU A 135 -2.17 16.96 -5.95
CA LEU A 135 -1.92 16.44 -4.60
C LEU A 135 -1.98 14.91 -4.53
N PHE A 136 -2.74 14.30 -5.44
CA PHE A 136 -2.96 12.85 -5.46
C PHE A 136 -2.28 12.14 -6.63
N LYS A 137 -1.87 12.88 -7.66
CA LYS A 137 -1.34 12.30 -8.89
C LYS A 137 -0.21 11.31 -8.66
N VAL A 138 -0.31 10.14 -9.29
CA VAL A 138 0.75 9.13 -9.41
C VAL A 138 1.16 9.07 -10.89
N ASN A 139 2.44 9.29 -11.16
CA ASN A 139 2.96 9.46 -12.53
C ASN A 139 3.27 8.13 -13.20
N THR A 140 3.83 7.19 -12.43
CA THR A 140 4.30 5.90 -12.93
C THR A 140 3.88 4.79 -11.98
N VAL A 141 3.63 3.60 -12.53
CA VAL A 141 3.20 2.43 -11.74
C VAL A 141 3.99 1.20 -12.18
N ALA A 142 4.58 0.50 -11.23
CA ALA A 142 5.20 -0.80 -11.43
C ALA A 142 4.51 -1.85 -10.53
N LEU A 143 4.02 -2.92 -11.13
CA LEU A 143 3.28 -3.97 -10.42
C LEU A 143 3.97 -5.30 -10.61
N ALA A 144 4.32 -5.96 -9.51
CA ALA A 144 4.96 -7.27 -9.49
C ALA A 144 4.07 -8.30 -8.80
N SER A 145 3.94 -9.47 -9.41
CA SER A 145 3.20 -10.62 -8.87
C SER A 145 1.74 -10.27 -8.51
N GLY A 146 1.12 -9.37 -9.26
CA GLY A 146 -0.28 -9.01 -9.10
C GLY A 146 -1.21 -10.03 -9.75
N GLY A 147 -2.48 -9.96 -9.38
CA GLY A 147 -3.56 -10.77 -9.98
C GLY A 147 -4.84 -9.95 -10.09
N GLY A 148 -5.64 -10.25 -11.13
CA GLY A 148 -7.00 -9.75 -11.28
C GLY A 148 -8.01 -10.84 -10.91
N GLY A 149 -9.28 -10.45 -10.68
CA GLY A 149 -10.33 -11.42 -10.38
C GLY A 149 -10.10 -12.17 -9.07
N ILE A 150 -9.90 -11.45 -7.96
CA ILE A 150 -9.55 -12.02 -6.64
C ILE A 150 -10.42 -13.22 -6.25
N ALA A 151 -11.71 -13.19 -6.55
CA ALA A 151 -12.63 -14.29 -6.24
C ALA A 151 -12.23 -15.58 -6.97
N SER A 152 -11.98 -15.51 -8.28
CA SER A 152 -11.54 -16.67 -9.07
C SER A 152 -10.15 -17.12 -8.63
N PHE A 153 -9.24 -16.18 -8.42
CA PHE A 153 -7.89 -16.48 -7.95
C PHE A 153 -7.89 -17.25 -6.61
N LEU A 154 -8.72 -16.85 -5.65
CA LEU A 154 -8.81 -17.52 -4.34
C LEU A 154 -9.50 -18.88 -4.43
N LEU A 155 -10.45 -19.06 -5.35
CA LEU A 155 -11.14 -20.33 -5.54
C LEU A 155 -10.30 -21.37 -6.30
N GLU A 156 -9.39 -20.92 -7.16
CA GLU A 156 -8.58 -21.77 -8.03
C GLU A 156 -7.17 -22.05 -7.47
N SER A 157 -6.75 -21.35 -6.41
CA SER A 157 -5.44 -21.50 -5.78
C SER A 157 -5.39 -22.48 -4.61
N ALA A 158 -6.48 -23.26 -4.40
CA ALA A 158 -6.57 -24.27 -3.33
C ALA A 158 -5.94 -25.61 -3.72
#